data_ca85b6c14996768d96810d37a78f02bc
#
_entry.id   ca85b6c14996768d96810d37a78f02bc
#
_cell.length_a   1.000
_cell.length_b   1.000
_cell.length_c   1.000
_cell.angle_alpha   90.00
_cell.angle_beta   90.00
_cell.angle_gamma   90.00
#
_symmetry.space_group_name_H-M   'P 1'
#
loop_
_entity.id
_entity.type
_entity.pdbx_description
1 polymer ?
#
loop_
_entity_poly.entity_id
_entity_poly.type
_entity_poly.pdbx_seq_one_letter_code
_entity_poly.pdbx_strand_id
1 'polypeptide(L)'
;MTVWEKKIIDAFTGHYFSSVPEASPAGEDHRTLRLRSSIFFPNFDTVHSDEKDSYLEAAESLERKGIVKLRWEKRGKGERLKTLSCENFEALFAETGKPHPGTEAEKIKTLLGEKAAALKEAQGAKKLIAFLEYFSQHFSPREIGQGLNQQTMEELIRLLEFSCDNAKIEKITTRALSILLYNDSKRLENLLALCAPLLLRAQKAISAQDFSFPERSYPETMISGKLVFEIKNSNTPIINAEGLILNLPLESALAIGSIQPMSEKNGKTVLTIENKETFFALGSPRTRNEMFYAEVSPLLKSDASEKLSRYDCFLYTGGYPNRAAAALIKTLASSGFTFHHAGDLDPDGILILQHIQEIAEKPVTPIRMDADTFDQYRAWARPLTKSMLRQTEKIREETKAIPEIAGLLRRIKETGLGVEQEIVDYR
;
A
#
# COMPACT_ATOMS: atom_id res chain seq x y z
N MET A 1 -17.81 -34.17 -3.89
CA MET A 1 -17.38 -33.57 -2.60
C MET A 1 -18.59 -32.92 -1.93
N THR A 2 -18.92 -33.35 -0.72
CA THR A 2 -20.02 -32.78 0.07
C THR A 2 -19.65 -31.39 0.60
N VAL A 3 -20.62 -30.64 1.13
CA VAL A 3 -20.38 -29.32 1.76
C VAL A 3 -19.40 -29.42 2.93
N TRP A 4 -19.52 -30.48 3.75
CA TRP A 4 -18.66 -30.70 4.90
C TRP A 4 -17.26 -31.21 4.49
N GLU A 5 -17.14 -32.09 3.50
CA GLU A 5 -15.83 -32.47 2.94
C GLU A 5 -15.07 -31.22 2.49
N LYS A 6 -15.75 -30.32 1.75
CA LYS A 6 -15.14 -29.06 1.32
C LYS A 6 -14.69 -28.19 2.48
N LYS A 7 -15.54 -27.98 3.52
CA LYS A 7 -15.18 -27.19 4.72
C LYS A 7 -13.95 -27.77 5.44
N ILE A 8 -13.87 -29.09 5.57
CA ILE A 8 -12.70 -29.76 6.22
C ILE A 8 -11.44 -29.56 5.39
N ILE A 9 -11.53 -29.77 4.08
CA ILE A 9 -10.40 -29.58 3.15
C ILE A 9 -9.93 -28.13 3.15
N ASP A 10 -10.85 -27.16 3.06
CA ASP A 10 -10.53 -25.73 3.09
C ASP A 10 -9.83 -25.34 4.40
N ALA A 11 -10.26 -25.90 5.54
CA ALA A 11 -9.63 -25.67 6.84
C ALA A 11 -8.20 -26.24 6.90
N PHE A 12 -7.97 -27.44 6.36
CA PHE A 12 -6.63 -28.04 6.31
C PHE A 12 -5.72 -27.30 5.33
N THR A 13 -6.22 -26.91 4.15
CA THR A 13 -5.43 -26.14 3.17
C THR A 13 -5.06 -24.76 3.71
N GLY A 14 -5.99 -24.08 4.38
CA GLY A 14 -5.71 -22.80 5.06
C GLY A 14 -4.66 -22.96 6.17
N HIS A 15 -4.77 -24.04 6.98
CA HIS A 15 -3.79 -24.33 8.02
C HIS A 15 -2.42 -24.75 7.45
N TYR A 16 -2.40 -25.45 6.33
CA TYR A 16 -1.16 -25.77 5.61
C TYR A 16 -0.37 -24.51 5.28
N PHE A 17 -0.97 -23.54 4.59
CA PHE A 17 -0.30 -22.31 4.19
C PHE A 17 0.11 -21.42 5.37
N SER A 18 -0.68 -21.39 6.45
CA SER A 18 -0.35 -20.60 7.64
C SER A 18 0.83 -21.20 8.45
N SER A 19 1.09 -22.50 8.31
CA SER A 19 2.13 -23.22 9.04
C SER A 19 3.41 -23.47 8.24
N VAL A 20 3.47 -23.07 6.96
CA VAL A 20 4.69 -23.18 6.14
C VAL A 20 5.74 -22.17 6.64
N PRO A 21 6.94 -22.59 7.07
CA PRO A 21 8.04 -21.68 7.38
C PRO A 21 8.45 -20.85 6.15
N GLU A 22 8.99 -19.65 6.39
CA GLU A 22 9.48 -18.78 5.29
C GLU A 22 10.61 -19.38 4.46
N ALA A 23 11.35 -20.34 5.04
CA ALA A 23 12.44 -21.06 4.40
C ALA A 23 12.30 -22.57 4.66
N SER A 24 11.32 -23.21 4.01
CA SER A 24 11.30 -24.67 3.98
C SER A 24 12.09 -25.15 2.76
N PRO A 25 13.15 -25.95 2.94
CA PRO A 25 13.77 -26.63 1.81
C PRO A 25 12.73 -27.55 1.14
N ALA A 26 12.80 -27.65 -0.17
CA ALA A 26 12.02 -28.63 -0.92
C ALA A 26 12.41 -30.03 -0.45
N GLY A 27 11.49 -30.73 0.13
CA GLY A 27 11.66 -32.06 0.65
C GLY A 27 10.30 -32.59 1.05
N GLU A 28 10.21 -33.87 1.27
CA GLU A 28 9.01 -34.51 1.78
C GLU A 28 8.50 -33.78 3.04
N ASP A 29 7.29 -33.23 2.94
CA ASP A 29 6.65 -32.51 4.03
C ASP A 29 6.12 -33.51 5.06
N HIS A 30 6.95 -33.87 6.03
CA HIS A 30 6.60 -34.83 7.08
C HIS A 30 5.77 -34.23 8.23
N ARG A 31 5.23 -33.03 8.05
CA ARG A 31 4.39 -32.39 9.08
C ARG A 31 3.08 -33.13 9.24
N THR A 32 2.57 -33.13 10.45
CA THR A 32 1.20 -33.55 10.76
C THR A 32 0.38 -32.33 11.11
N LEU A 33 -0.58 -31.96 10.26
CA LEU A 33 -1.55 -30.93 10.62
C LEU A 33 -2.67 -31.51 11.45
N ARG A 34 -3.09 -30.81 12.50
CA ARG A 34 -4.14 -31.27 13.40
C ARG A 34 -5.20 -30.18 13.60
N LEU A 35 -6.46 -30.53 13.35
CA LEU A 35 -7.62 -29.68 13.61
C LEU A 35 -8.49 -30.33 14.68
N ARG A 36 -8.94 -29.53 15.67
CA ARG A 36 -9.91 -29.98 16.66
C ARG A 36 -11.31 -29.91 16.05
N SER A 37 -12.16 -30.92 16.31
CA SER A 37 -13.57 -30.88 15.87
C SER A 37 -14.33 -29.66 16.36
N SER A 38 -13.92 -29.06 17.49
CA SER A 38 -14.49 -27.84 18.02
C SER A 38 -14.30 -26.60 17.13
N ILE A 39 -13.41 -26.66 16.12
CA ILE A 39 -13.29 -25.58 15.11
C ILE A 39 -14.55 -25.56 14.23
N PHE A 40 -15.12 -26.72 13.93
CA PHE A 40 -16.32 -26.84 13.13
C PHE A 40 -17.60 -26.71 13.95
N PHE A 41 -17.55 -27.22 15.19
CA PHE A 41 -18.67 -27.18 16.14
C PHE A 41 -18.16 -26.77 17.54
N PRO A 42 -18.12 -25.46 17.85
CA PRO A 42 -17.72 -24.98 19.19
C PRO A 42 -18.59 -25.57 20.31
N ASN A 43 -19.88 -25.75 20.05
CA ASN A 43 -20.89 -26.32 20.99
C ASN A 43 -21.44 -27.64 20.45
N PHE A 44 -20.56 -28.64 20.28
CA PHE A 44 -20.89 -29.93 19.66
C PHE A 44 -22.13 -30.62 20.26
N ASP A 45 -22.37 -30.46 21.55
CA ASP A 45 -23.49 -31.13 22.26
C ASP A 45 -24.85 -30.46 22.00
N THR A 46 -24.89 -29.23 21.47
CA THR A 46 -26.12 -28.45 21.22
C THR A 46 -26.52 -28.34 19.75
N VAL A 47 -25.71 -28.87 18.83
CA VAL A 47 -25.97 -28.83 17.38
C VAL A 47 -27.02 -29.91 17.01
N HIS A 48 -27.87 -29.62 16.02
CA HIS A 48 -28.83 -30.59 15.48
C HIS A 48 -28.16 -31.89 14.99
N SER A 49 -28.80 -33.05 15.21
CA SER A 49 -28.26 -34.37 14.92
C SER A 49 -27.84 -34.52 13.44
N ASP A 50 -28.68 -34.05 12.49
CA ASP A 50 -28.48 -34.19 11.07
C ASP A 50 -27.20 -33.49 10.56
N GLU A 51 -26.86 -32.36 11.17
CA GLU A 51 -25.65 -31.60 10.82
C GLU A 51 -24.39 -32.30 11.35
N LYS A 52 -24.47 -32.91 12.54
CA LYS A 52 -23.40 -33.75 13.09
C LYS A 52 -23.15 -34.99 12.26
N ASP A 53 -24.20 -35.66 11.88
CA ASP A 53 -24.13 -36.90 11.11
C ASP A 53 -23.50 -36.62 9.75
N SER A 54 -23.93 -35.55 9.07
CA SER A 54 -23.33 -35.10 7.81
C SER A 54 -21.85 -34.75 7.93
N TYR A 55 -21.41 -34.14 9.05
CA TYR A 55 -20.00 -33.85 9.30
C TYR A 55 -19.19 -35.13 9.57
N LEU A 56 -19.73 -36.04 10.38
CA LEU A 56 -19.08 -37.31 10.70
C LEU A 56 -18.92 -38.17 9.45
N GLU A 57 -19.98 -38.30 8.65
CA GLU A 57 -19.94 -39.01 7.35
C GLU A 57 -18.87 -38.43 6.41
N ALA A 58 -18.77 -37.10 6.35
CA ALA A 58 -17.74 -36.41 5.54
C ALA A 58 -16.34 -36.68 6.08
N ALA A 59 -16.14 -36.65 7.40
CA ALA A 59 -14.85 -36.94 8.01
C ALA A 59 -14.42 -38.39 7.77
N GLU A 60 -15.33 -39.36 7.91
CA GLU A 60 -15.10 -40.76 7.61
C GLU A 60 -14.83 -41.04 6.12
N SER A 61 -15.53 -40.29 5.23
CA SER A 61 -15.29 -40.34 3.80
C SER A 61 -13.86 -39.89 3.47
N LEU A 62 -13.40 -38.79 4.07
CA LEU A 62 -12.03 -38.28 3.89
C LEU A 62 -10.98 -39.22 4.51
N GLU A 63 -11.31 -39.94 5.61
CA GLU A 63 -10.44 -40.97 6.16
C GLU A 63 -10.31 -42.15 5.20
N ARG A 64 -11.42 -42.66 4.65
CA ARG A 64 -11.42 -43.74 3.63
C ARG A 64 -10.63 -43.35 2.38
N LYS A 65 -10.62 -42.07 2.00
CA LYS A 65 -9.79 -41.53 0.91
C LYS A 65 -8.30 -41.39 1.29
N GLY A 66 -7.93 -41.66 2.55
CA GLY A 66 -6.55 -41.55 3.03
C GLY A 66 -6.04 -40.10 3.19
N ILE A 67 -6.95 -39.12 3.27
CA ILE A 67 -6.63 -37.67 3.37
C ILE A 67 -6.43 -37.30 4.82
N VAL A 68 -7.31 -37.78 5.71
CA VAL A 68 -7.25 -37.49 7.13
C VAL A 68 -7.23 -38.77 7.96
N LYS A 69 -6.75 -38.68 9.20
CA LYS A 69 -6.86 -39.71 10.25
C LYS A 69 -7.75 -39.15 11.36
N LEU A 70 -8.73 -39.91 11.81
CA LEU A 70 -9.67 -39.53 12.86
C LEU A 70 -9.19 -40.03 14.21
N ARG A 71 -9.30 -39.19 15.23
CA ARG A 71 -9.07 -39.54 16.64
C ARG A 71 -10.31 -39.31 17.46
N TRP A 72 -10.82 -40.41 18.04
CA TRP A 72 -12.00 -40.44 18.86
C TRP A 72 -11.67 -40.35 20.36
N GLU A 73 -12.56 -39.81 21.14
CA GLU A 73 -12.48 -39.73 22.60
C GLU A 73 -13.73 -40.31 23.21
N LYS A 74 -13.58 -41.22 24.17
CA LYS A 74 -14.72 -41.76 24.95
C LYS A 74 -15.26 -40.70 25.90
N ARG A 75 -16.54 -40.39 25.81
CA ARG A 75 -17.24 -39.47 26.72
C ARG A 75 -18.57 -40.06 27.14
N GLY A 76 -18.66 -40.51 28.41
CA GLY A 76 -19.86 -41.17 28.93
C GLY A 76 -20.15 -42.50 28.24
N LYS A 77 -21.38 -42.62 27.63
CA LYS A 77 -21.82 -43.81 26.88
C LYS A 77 -21.53 -43.76 25.38
N GLY A 78 -20.86 -42.71 24.85
CA GLY A 78 -20.62 -42.51 23.42
C GLY A 78 -19.18 -42.14 23.11
N GLU A 79 -18.87 -42.18 21.82
CA GLU A 79 -17.59 -41.70 21.27
C GLU A 79 -17.81 -40.33 20.62
N ARG A 80 -16.84 -39.43 20.79
CA ARG A 80 -16.83 -38.10 20.19
C ARG A 80 -15.59 -37.94 19.34
N LEU A 81 -15.75 -37.46 18.09
CA LEU A 81 -14.63 -37.11 17.27
C LEU A 81 -13.89 -35.90 17.90
N LYS A 82 -12.63 -36.11 18.32
CA LYS A 82 -11.80 -35.11 19.00
C LYS A 82 -10.96 -34.29 18.02
N THR A 83 -10.22 -34.97 17.14
CA THR A 83 -9.29 -34.36 16.19
C THR A 83 -9.28 -35.08 14.86
N LEU A 84 -9.06 -34.29 13.84
CA LEU A 84 -8.67 -34.75 12.51
C LEU A 84 -7.20 -34.40 12.31
N SER A 85 -6.42 -35.32 11.74
CA SER A 85 -5.02 -35.07 11.38
C SER A 85 -4.80 -35.37 9.90
N CYS A 86 -3.99 -34.55 9.23
CA CYS A 86 -3.61 -34.73 7.84
C CYS A 86 -2.08 -34.83 7.75
N GLU A 87 -1.60 -35.87 7.08
CA GLU A 87 -0.18 -36.12 6.79
C GLU A 87 0.03 -36.29 5.28
N ASN A 88 -1.03 -36.65 4.55
CA ASN A 88 -1.00 -36.86 3.12
C ASN A 88 -1.46 -35.62 2.37
N PHE A 89 -0.54 -34.65 2.21
CA PHE A 89 -0.84 -33.39 1.53
C PHE A 89 -1.06 -33.53 0.03
N GLU A 90 -0.44 -34.54 -0.60
CA GLU A 90 -0.71 -34.80 -2.02
C GLU A 90 -2.17 -35.17 -2.24
N ALA A 91 -2.71 -36.10 -1.46
CA ALA A 91 -4.11 -36.48 -1.52
C ALA A 91 -5.04 -35.28 -1.16
N LEU A 92 -4.65 -34.48 -0.16
CA LEU A 92 -5.39 -33.28 0.22
C LEU A 92 -5.52 -32.29 -0.95
N PHE A 93 -4.42 -31.95 -1.60
CA PHE A 93 -4.45 -31.00 -2.72
C PHE A 93 -5.05 -31.59 -4.00
N ALA A 94 -4.84 -32.87 -4.26
CA ALA A 94 -5.50 -33.57 -5.39
C ALA A 94 -7.03 -33.48 -5.31
N GLU A 95 -7.62 -33.61 -4.10
CA GLU A 95 -9.07 -33.47 -3.89
C GLU A 95 -9.58 -32.05 -4.19
N THR A 96 -8.72 -31.02 -4.08
CA THR A 96 -9.06 -29.62 -4.48
C THR A 96 -8.96 -29.38 -5.99
N GLY A 97 -8.46 -30.35 -6.76
CA GLY A 97 -8.12 -30.19 -8.18
C GLY A 97 -6.91 -29.30 -8.44
N LYS A 98 -6.09 -29.01 -7.42
CA LYS A 98 -4.88 -28.19 -7.52
C LYS A 98 -3.63 -29.05 -7.32
N PRO A 99 -2.52 -28.73 -8.01
CA PRO A 99 -1.25 -29.39 -7.76
C PRO A 99 -0.75 -29.13 -6.34
N HIS A 100 0.10 -30.01 -5.82
CA HIS A 100 0.72 -29.83 -4.52
C HIS A 100 1.60 -28.56 -4.51
N PRO A 101 1.43 -27.63 -3.54
CA PRO A 101 2.13 -26.36 -3.53
C PRO A 101 3.66 -26.48 -3.52
N GLY A 102 4.21 -27.52 -2.88
CA GLY A 102 5.65 -27.80 -2.90
C GLY A 102 6.15 -28.08 -4.32
N THR A 103 5.44 -28.93 -5.06
CA THR A 103 5.79 -29.25 -6.46
C THR A 103 5.72 -28.03 -7.35
N GLU A 104 4.70 -27.19 -7.19
CA GLU A 104 4.59 -25.95 -7.95
C GLU A 104 5.70 -24.95 -7.58
N ALA A 105 6.05 -24.83 -6.31
CA ALA A 105 7.15 -23.97 -5.86
C ALA A 105 8.49 -24.41 -6.49
N GLU A 106 8.78 -25.70 -6.58
CA GLU A 106 10.00 -26.22 -7.22
C GLU A 106 10.05 -25.94 -8.73
N LYS A 107 8.93 -26.10 -9.43
CA LYS A 107 8.86 -25.71 -10.85
C LYS A 107 9.18 -24.23 -11.05
N ILE A 108 8.64 -23.36 -10.18
CA ILE A 108 8.91 -21.93 -10.24
C ILE A 108 10.38 -21.63 -9.90
N LYS A 109 10.96 -22.28 -8.91
CA LYS A 109 12.41 -22.14 -8.59
C LYS A 109 13.29 -22.50 -9.79
N THR A 110 12.99 -23.63 -10.44
CA THR A 110 13.70 -24.07 -11.65
C THR A 110 13.58 -23.01 -12.76
N LEU A 111 12.38 -22.53 -13.05
CA LEU A 111 12.14 -21.47 -14.03
C LEU A 111 12.98 -20.20 -13.72
N LEU A 112 12.98 -19.78 -12.47
CA LEU A 112 13.72 -18.56 -12.04
C LEU A 112 15.24 -18.76 -12.18
N GLY A 113 15.75 -19.95 -11.83
CA GLY A 113 17.17 -20.29 -11.98
C GLY A 113 17.62 -20.33 -13.43
N GLU A 114 16.85 -20.94 -14.31
CA GLU A 114 17.11 -21.00 -15.77
C GLU A 114 17.11 -19.59 -16.37
N LYS A 115 16.14 -18.75 -16.04
CA LYS A 115 16.07 -17.36 -16.46
C LYS A 115 17.25 -16.53 -15.96
N ALA A 116 17.66 -16.71 -14.71
CA ALA A 116 18.83 -16.04 -14.15
C ALA A 116 20.11 -16.41 -14.90
N ALA A 117 20.31 -17.70 -15.19
CA ALA A 117 21.46 -18.19 -15.96
C ALA A 117 21.51 -17.60 -17.36
N ALA A 118 20.39 -17.65 -18.09
CA ALA A 118 20.29 -17.08 -19.44
C ALA A 118 20.57 -15.57 -19.48
N LEU A 119 20.08 -14.81 -18.50
CA LEU A 119 20.35 -13.37 -18.40
C LEU A 119 21.80 -13.05 -18.02
N LYS A 120 22.47 -13.90 -17.24
CA LYS A 120 23.92 -13.75 -16.97
C LYS A 120 24.75 -13.92 -18.24
N GLU A 121 24.47 -14.93 -19.04
CA GLU A 121 25.15 -15.16 -20.33
C GLU A 121 24.93 -14.00 -21.29
N ALA A 122 23.73 -13.41 -21.30
CA ALA A 122 23.37 -12.26 -22.12
C ALA A 122 23.84 -10.90 -21.54
N GLN A 123 24.58 -10.89 -20.43
CA GLN A 123 24.99 -9.68 -19.70
C GLN A 123 23.80 -8.75 -19.32
N GLY A 124 22.67 -9.36 -18.96
CA GLY A 124 21.45 -8.66 -18.60
C GLY A 124 21.54 -7.80 -17.34
N ALA A 125 20.44 -7.17 -16.98
CA ALA A 125 20.36 -6.25 -15.85
C ALA A 125 20.69 -6.94 -14.51
N LYS A 126 21.75 -6.50 -13.83
CA LYS A 126 22.24 -7.10 -12.58
C LYS A 126 21.17 -7.22 -11.49
N LYS A 127 20.29 -6.22 -11.36
CA LYS A 127 19.23 -6.25 -10.35
C LYS A 127 18.15 -7.29 -10.64
N LEU A 128 17.83 -7.53 -11.91
CA LEU A 128 16.90 -8.59 -12.29
C LEU A 128 17.52 -9.97 -12.04
N ILE A 129 18.78 -10.16 -12.40
CA ILE A 129 19.52 -11.39 -12.10
C ILE A 129 19.51 -11.67 -10.59
N ALA A 130 19.84 -10.68 -9.77
CA ALA A 130 19.83 -10.83 -8.31
C ALA A 130 18.45 -11.20 -7.76
N PHE A 131 17.38 -10.60 -8.30
CA PHE A 131 16.00 -10.95 -7.95
C PHE A 131 15.69 -12.42 -8.28
N LEU A 132 16.00 -12.85 -9.50
CA LEU A 132 15.73 -14.20 -9.97
C LEU A 132 16.53 -15.24 -9.17
N GLU A 133 17.82 -14.98 -8.89
CA GLU A 133 18.68 -15.87 -8.08
C GLU A 133 18.18 -15.99 -6.65
N TYR A 134 17.79 -14.87 -6.03
CA TYR A 134 17.23 -14.90 -4.70
C TYR A 134 16.00 -15.81 -4.63
N PHE A 135 15.03 -15.62 -5.53
CA PHE A 135 13.80 -16.41 -5.49
C PHE A 135 13.94 -17.82 -6.06
N SER A 136 14.94 -18.11 -6.89
CA SER A 136 15.26 -19.50 -7.26
C SER A 136 15.65 -20.36 -6.06
N GLN A 137 16.11 -19.75 -4.97
CA GLN A 137 16.45 -20.43 -3.71
C GLN A 137 15.36 -20.32 -2.65
N HIS A 138 14.65 -19.17 -2.58
CA HIS A 138 13.81 -18.81 -1.45
C HIS A 138 12.30 -18.76 -1.77
N PHE A 139 11.88 -19.10 -3.00
CA PHE A 139 10.45 -19.23 -3.31
C PHE A 139 9.88 -20.46 -2.59
N SER A 140 8.71 -20.35 -1.98
CA SER A 140 8.17 -21.39 -1.12
C SER A 140 6.68 -21.66 -1.38
N PRO A 141 6.11 -22.74 -0.87
CA PRO A 141 4.68 -23.01 -0.95
C PRO A 141 3.79 -21.91 -0.38
N ARG A 142 4.32 -21.04 0.49
CA ARG A 142 3.60 -19.90 1.04
C ARG A 142 3.18 -18.91 -0.05
N GLU A 143 4.04 -18.64 -1.01
CA GLU A 143 3.76 -17.75 -2.14
C GLU A 143 2.67 -18.33 -3.04
N ILE A 144 2.65 -19.66 -3.22
CA ILE A 144 1.54 -20.36 -3.91
C ILE A 144 0.23 -20.12 -3.17
N GLY A 145 0.23 -20.20 -1.84
CA GLY A 145 -0.94 -19.91 -1.00
C GLY A 145 -1.46 -18.47 -1.13
N GLN A 146 -0.58 -17.53 -1.48
CA GLN A 146 -0.94 -16.13 -1.76
C GLN A 146 -1.48 -15.92 -3.20
N GLY A 147 -1.59 -16.98 -4.01
CA GLY A 147 -2.10 -16.92 -5.37
C GLY A 147 -1.04 -16.78 -6.46
N LEU A 148 0.26 -16.82 -6.09
CA LEU A 148 1.34 -16.82 -7.08
C LEU A 148 1.43 -18.22 -7.73
N ASN A 149 1.55 -18.24 -9.04
CA ASN A 149 1.73 -19.45 -9.84
C ASN A 149 2.76 -19.18 -10.94
N GLN A 150 3.09 -20.20 -11.72
CA GLN A 150 4.09 -20.08 -12.79
C GLN A 150 3.74 -18.95 -13.77
N GLN A 151 2.50 -18.87 -14.24
CA GLN A 151 2.06 -17.83 -15.17
C GLN A 151 2.24 -16.42 -14.57
N THR A 152 1.86 -16.24 -13.31
CA THR A 152 2.02 -14.95 -12.59
C THR A 152 3.50 -14.58 -12.49
N MET A 153 4.37 -15.54 -12.23
CA MET A 153 5.81 -15.30 -12.16
C MET A 153 6.42 -14.96 -13.53
N GLU A 154 5.99 -15.61 -14.59
CA GLU A 154 6.40 -15.26 -15.96
C GLU A 154 5.96 -13.85 -16.34
N GLU A 155 4.74 -13.46 -15.99
CA GLU A 155 4.24 -12.10 -16.18
C GLU A 155 5.04 -11.07 -15.37
N LEU A 156 5.37 -11.39 -14.12
CA LEU A 156 6.22 -10.53 -13.28
C LEU A 156 7.62 -10.38 -13.87
N ILE A 157 8.24 -11.45 -14.37
CA ILE A 157 9.56 -11.39 -15.01
C ILE A 157 9.52 -10.46 -16.21
N ARG A 158 8.52 -10.56 -17.10
CA ARG A 158 8.37 -9.64 -18.25
C ARG A 158 8.27 -8.17 -17.82
N LEU A 159 7.52 -7.91 -16.74
CA LEU A 159 7.44 -6.56 -16.18
C LEU A 159 8.78 -6.08 -15.65
N LEU A 160 9.50 -6.92 -14.91
CA LEU A 160 10.80 -6.57 -14.34
C LEU A 160 11.88 -6.37 -15.43
N GLU A 161 11.86 -7.16 -16.50
CA GLU A 161 12.70 -6.96 -17.69
C GLU A 161 12.47 -5.57 -18.29
N PHE A 162 11.20 -5.20 -18.52
CA PHE A 162 10.83 -3.87 -19.01
C PHE A 162 11.26 -2.76 -18.03
N SER A 163 11.10 -2.98 -16.73
CA SER A 163 11.40 -2.04 -15.64
C SER A 163 12.91 -1.81 -15.43
N CYS A 164 13.77 -2.57 -16.09
CA CYS A 164 15.20 -2.31 -16.07
C CYS A 164 15.61 -1.13 -16.96
N ASP A 165 14.73 -0.65 -17.83
CA ASP A 165 14.95 0.52 -18.70
C ASP A 165 14.13 1.72 -18.19
N ASN A 166 14.74 2.53 -17.32
CA ASN A 166 14.09 3.69 -16.73
C ASN A 166 13.56 4.68 -17.79
N ALA A 167 14.26 4.84 -18.90
CA ALA A 167 13.84 5.76 -19.96
C ALA A 167 12.56 5.34 -20.66
N LYS A 168 12.26 4.03 -20.69
CA LYS A 168 10.98 3.51 -21.19
C LYS A 168 9.86 3.65 -20.16
N ILE A 169 10.16 3.36 -18.89
CA ILE A 169 9.19 3.47 -17.80
C ILE A 169 8.65 4.89 -17.65
N GLU A 170 9.51 5.89 -17.75
CA GLU A 170 9.13 7.30 -17.63
C GLU A 170 8.17 7.78 -18.72
N LYS A 171 8.12 7.10 -19.86
CA LYS A 171 7.34 7.50 -21.04
C LYS A 171 6.03 6.75 -21.21
N ILE A 172 5.73 5.78 -20.32
CA ILE A 172 4.55 4.92 -20.46
C ILE A 172 3.70 4.96 -19.22
N THR A 173 2.38 4.94 -19.38
CA THR A 173 1.44 4.83 -18.26
C THR A 173 1.23 3.36 -17.88
N THR A 174 0.79 3.10 -16.63
CA THR A 174 0.47 1.75 -16.14
C THR A 174 -0.50 1.01 -17.07
N ARG A 175 -1.56 1.70 -17.54
CA ARG A 175 -2.55 1.09 -18.44
C ARG A 175 -1.98 0.77 -19.82
N ALA A 176 -1.18 1.67 -20.40
CA ALA A 176 -0.54 1.43 -21.69
C ALA A 176 0.46 0.27 -21.59
N LEU A 177 1.26 0.21 -20.54
CA LEU A 177 2.17 -0.90 -20.29
C LEU A 177 1.42 -2.21 -20.05
N SER A 178 0.31 -2.18 -19.33
CA SER A 178 -0.52 -3.36 -19.10
C SER A 178 -1.07 -3.95 -20.40
N ILE A 179 -1.55 -3.10 -21.32
CA ILE A 179 -1.99 -3.54 -22.65
C ILE A 179 -0.80 -4.08 -23.45
N LEU A 180 0.34 -3.38 -23.44
CA LEU A 180 1.54 -3.78 -24.19
C LEU A 180 2.06 -5.16 -23.77
N LEU A 181 2.13 -5.44 -22.47
CA LEU A 181 2.68 -6.70 -21.94
C LEU A 181 1.67 -7.85 -21.87
N TYR A 182 0.39 -7.55 -21.61
CA TYR A 182 -0.62 -8.56 -21.22
C TYR A 182 -1.91 -8.51 -22.03
N ASN A 183 -2.06 -7.54 -22.94
CA ASN A 183 -3.30 -7.29 -23.69
C ASN A 183 -4.53 -7.07 -22.79
N ASP A 184 -4.34 -6.59 -21.56
CA ASP A 184 -5.36 -6.29 -20.57
C ASP A 184 -5.00 -5.01 -19.81
N SER A 185 -5.86 -4.00 -19.82
CA SER A 185 -5.60 -2.69 -19.24
C SER A 185 -5.48 -2.67 -17.71
N LYS A 186 -5.97 -3.71 -17.01
CA LYS A 186 -5.97 -3.83 -15.55
C LYS A 186 -5.01 -4.90 -15.02
N ARG A 187 -4.44 -5.74 -15.92
CA ARG A 187 -3.62 -6.87 -15.49
C ARG A 187 -2.41 -6.43 -14.66
N LEU A 188 -1.75 -5.34 -15.05
CA LEU A 188 -0.57 -4.83 -14.35
C LEU A 188 -0.89 -4.37 -12.92
N GLU A 189 -2.00 -3.68 -12.71
CA GLU A 189 -2.43 -3.25 -11.37
C GLU A 189 -2.67 -4.46 -10.46
N ASN A 190 -3.37 -5.47 -10.96
CA ASN A 190 -3.64 -6.71 -10.25
C ASN A 190 -2.35 -7.50 -9.96
N LEU A 191 -1.44 -7.58 -10.92
CA LEU A 191 -0.15 -8.25 -10.79
C LEU A 191 0.72 -7.58 -9.73
N LEU A 192 0.83 -6.26 -9.75
CA LEU A 192 1.60 -5.51 -8.76
C LEU A 192 1.01 -5.65 -7.35
N ALA A 193 -0.32 -5.63 -7.21
CA ALA A 193 -0.98 -5.85 -5.93
C ALA A 193 -0.70 -7.26 -5.38
N LEU A 194 -0.77 -8.29 -6.24
CA LEU A 194 -0.50 -9.67 -5.88
C LEU A 194 0.97 -9.90 -5.53
N CYS A 195 1.88 -9.31 -6.28
CA CYS A 195 3.33 -9.50 -6.10
C CYS A 195 3.97 -8.52 -5.09
N ALA A 196 3.23 -7.57 -4.54
CA ALA A 196 3.76 -6.56 -3.61
C ALA A 196 4.53 -7.17 -2.42
N PRO A 197 4.04 -8.22 -1.72
CA PRO A 197 4.79 -8.83 -0.61
C PRO A 197 6.13 -9.44 -1.07
N LEU A 198 6.16 -10.03 -2.26
CA LEU A 198 7.35 -10.64 -2.86
C LEU A 198 8.38 -9.58 -3.25
N LEU A 199 7.95 -8.50 -3.89
CA LEU A 199 8.81 -7.37 -4.27
C LEU A 199 9.42 -6.70 -3.02
N LEU A 200 8.61 -6.49 -1.98
CA LEU A 200 9.09 -5.93 -0.71
C LEU A 200 10.12 -6.85 -0.02
N ARG A 201 9.93 -8.17 -0.09
CA ARG A 201 10.90 -9.13 0.44
C ARG A 201 12.22 -9.10 -0.32
N ALA A 202 12.17 -9.02 -1.65
CA ALA A 202 13.35 -8.86 -2.49
C ALA A 202 14.13 -7.59 -2.13
N GLN A 203 13.45 -6.47 -2.03
CA GLN A 203 14.06 -5.17 -1.68
C GLN A 203 14.85 -5.26 -0.37
N LYS A 204 14.29 -5.90 0.66
CA LYS A 204 14.96 -6.08 1.95
C LYS A 204 16.14 -7.05 1.92
N ALA A 205 16.05 -8.11 1.10
CA ALA A 205 17.02 -9.20 1.11
C ALA A 205 18.26 -8.92 0.26
N ILE A 206 18.09 -8.27 -0.89
CA ILE A 206 19.17 -8.11 -1.87
C ILE A 206 19.70 -6.68 -1.96
N SER A 207 19.26 -5.76 -1.07
CA SER A 207 19.63 -4.33 -1.11
C SER A 207 19.54 -3.74 -2.54
N ALA A 208 18.65 -4.31 -3.33
CA ALA A 208 18.46 -3.91 -4.71
C ALA A 208 17.85 -2.50 -4.75
N GLN A 209 18.38 -1.67 -5.62
CA GLN A 209 17.68 -0.44 -5.99
C GLN A 209 16.27 -0.81 -6.44
N ASP A 210 15.29 -0.01 -6.06
CA ASP A 210 13.89 -0.27 -6.40
C ASP A 210 13.70 -0.46 -7.90
N PHE A 211 12.84 -1.43 -8.26
CA PHE A 211 12.33 -1.50 -9.61
C PHE A 211 11.42 -0.30 -9.84
N SER A 212 11.67 0.44 -10.89
CA SER A 212 10.80 1.55 -11.28
C SER A 212 9.57 0.98 -11.99
N PHE A 213 8.39 1.39 -11.54
CA PHE A 213 7.13 1.05 -12.19
C PHE A 213 6.45 2.31 -12.69
N PRO A 214 5.68 2.25 -13.80
CA PRO A 214 4.96 3.42 -14.27
C PRO A 214 3.89 3.83 -13.27
N GLU A 215 3.64 5.12 -13.17
CA GLU A 215 2.59 5.63 -12.29
C GLU A 215 1.21 5.09 -12.68
N ARG A 216 0.35 4.86 -11.68
CA ARG A 216 -1.00 4.27 -11.86
C ARG A 216 -1.89 5.10 -12.79
N SER A 217 -1.77 6.41 -12.72
CA SER A 217 -2.48 7.36 -13.57
C SER A 217 -1.49 8.35 -14.16
N TYR A 218 -1.96 9.12 -15.15
CA TYR A 218 -1.19 10.24 -15.66
C TYR A 218 -0.96 11.22 -14.51
N PRO A 219 0.29 11.58 -14.18
CA PRO A 219 0.55 12.43 -13.03
C PRO A 219 -0.05 13.81 -13.24
N GLU A 220 -0.87 14.23 -12.30
CA GLU A 220 -1.46 15.55 -12.27
C GLU A 220 -1.47 16.08 -10.83
N THR A 221 -1.50 17.39 -10.68
CA THR A 221 -1.64 18.06 -9.39
C THR A 221 -2.46 19.31 -9.52
N MET A 222 -2.95 19.82 -8.42
CA MET A 222 -3.78 21.02 -8.39
C MET A 222 -3.09 22.13 -7.63
N ILE A 223 -3.17 23.34 -8.16
CA ILE A 223 -2.68 24.56 -7.51
C ILE A 223 -3.75 25.64 -7.55
N SER A 224 -3.86 26.39 -6.47
CA SER A 224 -4.78 27.53 -6.33
C SER A 224 -4.04 28.73 -5.76
N GLY A 225 -4.46 29.93 -6.12
CA GLY A 225 -3.88 31.19 -5.66
C GLY A 225 -3.83 32.24 -6.77
N LYS A 226 -3.58 33.50 -6.39
CA LYS A 226 -3.33 34.59 -7.34
C LYS A 226 -1.89 34.53 -7.84
N LEU A 227 -1.66 33.82 -8.93
CA LEU A 227 -0.33 33.47 -9.42
C LEU A 227 -0.10 33.87 -10.87
N VAL A 228 1.13 34.22 -11.17
CA VAL A 228 1.66 34.38 -12.53
C VAL A 228 2.61 33.26 -12.80
N PHE A 229 2.36 32.48 -13.85
CA PHE A 229 3.22 31.38 -14.31
C PHE A 229 3.97 31.83 -15.56
N GLU A 230 5.30 31.80 -15.49
CA GLU A 230 6.15 31.95 -16.65
C GLU A 230 6.42 30.60 -17.28
N ILE A 231 6.12 30.47 -18.56
CA ILE A 231 6.28 29.23 -19.31
C ILE A 231 7.67 29.22 -19.97
N LYS A 232 8.39 28.13 -19.81
CA LYS A 232 9.69 27.92 -20.48
C LYS A 232 9.55 28.10 -21.98
N ASN A 233 10.46 28.85 -22.57
CA ASN A 233 10.49 29.12 -24.02
C ASN A 233 9.22 29.86 -24.53
N SER A 234 8.49 30.57 -23.68
CA SER A 234 7.35 31.42 -24.05
C SER A 234 7.49 32.78 -23.39
N ASN A 235 7.11 33.84 -24.12
CA ASN A 235 7.07 35.19 -23.57
C ASN A 235 5.68 35.56 -23.02
N THR A 236 4.73 34.62 -23.06
CA THR A 236 3.36 34.86 -22.62
C THR A 236 3.15 34.19 -21.26
N PRO A 237 2.98 34.95 -20.17
CA PRO A 237 2.67 34.38 -18.86
C PRO A 237 1.22 33.91 -18.81
N ILE A 238 0.96 32.92 -17.96
CA ILE A 238 -0.41 32.52 -17.58
C ILE A 238 -0.74 33.11 -16.22
N ILE A 239 -1.87 33.82 -16.13
CA ILE A 239 -2.34 34.42 -14.90
C ILE A 239 -3.49 33.58 -14.33
N ASN A 240 -3.33 33.13 -13.10
CA ASN A 240 -4.42 32.49 -12.36
C ASN A 240 -5.11 33.48 -11.45
N ALA A 241 -6.41 33.61 -11.60
CA ALA A 241 -7.23 34.48 -10.77
C ALA A 241 -7.51 33.82 -9.39
N GLU A 242 -7.81 34.65 -8.39
CA GLU A 242 -8.23 34.20 -7.08
C GLU A 242 -9.45 33.28 -7.18
N GLY A 243 -9.42 32.18 -6.46
CA GLY A 243 -10.51 31.22 -6.39
C GLY A 243 -10.60 30.25 -7.57
N LEU A 244 -9.66 30.31 -8.51
CA LEU A 244 -9.53 29.28 -9.53
C LEU A 244 -8.53 28.21 -9.09
N ILE A 245 -8.90 26.98 -9.32
CA ILE A 245 -8.04 25.82 -9.16
C ILE A 245 -7.59 25.37 -10.54
N LEU A 246 -6.28 25.35 -10.75
CA LEU A 246 -5.70 24.77 -11.96
C LEU A 246 -5.31 23.32 -11.68
N ASN A 247 -5.84 22.41 -12.51
CA ASN A 247 -5.35 21.03 -12.57
C ASN A 247 -4.27 20.95 -13.62
N LEU A 248 -3.04 20.60 -13.22
CA LEU A 248 -1.85 20.62 -14.07
C LEU A 248 -1.32 19.20 -14.28
N PRO A 249 -1.47 18.65 -15.50
CA PRO A 249 -0.76 17.45 -15.90
C PRO A 249 0.77 17.64 -15.83
N LEU A 250 1.52 16.55 -15.77
CA LEU A 250 2.98 16.55 -15.62
C LEU A 250 3.68 17.44 -16.64
N GLU A 251 3.30 17.37 -17.93
CA GLU A 251 3.93 18.17 -18.98
C GLU A 251 3.69 19.66 -18.76
N SER A 252 2.48 20.03 -18.31
CA SER A 252 2.16 21.43 -17.98
C SER A 252 2.98 21.89 -16.77
N ALA A 253 3.08 21.06 -15.73
CA ALA A 253 3.89 21.34 -14.55
C ALA A 253 5.39 21.50 -14.91
N LEU A 254 5.92 20.65 -15.79
CA LEU A 254 7.30 20.73 -16.27
C LEU A 254 7.57 21.92 -17.19
N ALA A 255 6.55 22.40 -17.94
CA ALA A 255 6.67 23.56 -18.80
C ALA A 255 6.75 24.89 -18.03
N ILE A 256 6.32 24.92 -16.78
CA ILE A 256 6.40 26.12 -15.94
C ILE A 256 7.87 26.35 -15.53
N GLY A 257 8.38 27.55 -15.82
CA GLY A 257 9.74 27.99 -15.50
C GLY A 257 9.86 28.70 -14.17
N SER A 258 8.90 29.59 -13.87
CA SER A 258 8.80 30.29 -12.58
C SER A 258 7.35 30.52 -12.17
N ILE A 259 7.13 30.75 -10.87
CA ILE A 259 5.82 31.05 -10.31
C ILE A 259 5.99 32.31 -9.43
N GLN A 260 5.17 33.32 -9.63
CA GLN A 260 5.18 34.54 -8.85
C GLN A 260 3.77 34.82 -8.28
N PRO A 261 3.65 35.29 -7.03
CA PRO A 261 2.38 35.82 -6.58
C PRO A 261 2.07 37.15 -7.29
N MET A 262 0.80 37.41 -7.59
CA MET A 262 0.39 38.70 -8.17
C MET A 262 0.56 39.88 -7.21
N SER A 263 0.76 39.61 -5.93
CA SER A 263 0.97 40.62 -4.88
C SER A 263 1.92 40.04 -3.84
N GLU A 264 3.01 40.73 -3.55
CA GLU A 264 4.05 40.28 -2.60
C GLU A 264 3.69 40.53 -1.11
N LYS A 265 2.39 40.62 -0.79
CA LYS A 265 1.95 40.94 0.60
C LYS A 265 2.39 39.92 1.64
N ASN A 266 2.58 38.66 1.27
CA ASN A 266 2.77 37.53 2.19
C ASN A 266 4.16 36.89 2.14
N GLY A 267 5.11 37.46 1.41
CA GLY A 267 6.48 36.93 1.38
C GLY A 267 6.65 35.60 0.66
N LYS A 268 5.81 35.29 -0.33
CA LYS A 268 5.85 34.06 -1.15
C LYS A 268 5.72 32.79 -0.29
N THR A 269 4.53 32.57 0.24
CA THR A 269 4.24 31.39 1.08
C THR A 269 3.27 30.44 0.40
N VAL A 270 3.64 29.16 0.36
CA VAL A 270 2.78 28.06 -0.12
C VAL A 270 2.38 27.13 1.01
N LEU A 271 1.11 26.72 1.04
CA LEU A 271 0.62 25.61 1.85
C LEU A 271 0.44 24.38 0.97
N THR A 272 1.24 23.34 1.20
CA THR A 272 1.05 22.02 0.62
C THR A 272 0.04 21.25 1.44
N ILE A 273 -0.91 20.57 0.78
CA ILE A 273 -2.05 19.90 1.43
C ILE A 273 -2.15 18.48 0.91
N GLU A 274 -2.17 17.54 1.83
CA GLU A 274 -2.21 16.11 1.50
C GLU A 274 -3.56 15.67 0.98
N ASN A 275 -4.63 16.06 1.68
CA ASN A 275 -5.98 15.60 1.42
C ASN A 275 -6.72 16.49 0.41
N LYS A 276 -7.47 15.87 -0.50
CA LYS A 276 -8.20 16.54 -1.58
C LYS A 276 -9.33 17.42 -1.08
N GLU A 277 -10.11 16.92 -0.11
CA GLU A 277 -11.24 17.65 0.44
C GLU A 277 -10.77 18.91 1.19
N THR A 278 -9.71 18.76 1.98
CA THR A 278 -9.06 19.87 2.67
C THR A 278 -8.50 20.88 1.68
N PHE A 279 -7.87 20.43 0.59
CA PHE A 279 -7.38 21.32 -0.46
C PHE A 279 -8.51 22.14 -1.10
N PHE A 280 -9.64 21.53 -1.45
CA PHE A 280 -10.79 22.25 -1.99
C PHE A 280 -11.39 23.23 -0.98
N ALA A 281 -11.46 22.83 0.29
CA ALA A 281 -11.98 23.67 1.36
C ALA A 281 -11.15 24.93 1.61
N LEU A 282 -9.84 24.84 1.49
CA LEU A 282 -8.91 25.94 1.75
C LEU A 282 -8.59 26.74 0.48
N GLY A 283 -8.43 26.05 -0.64
CA GLY A 283 -7.98 26.63 -1.92
C GLY A 283 -9.05 27.32 -2.74
N SER A 284 -10.34 27.08 -2.46
CA SER A 284 -11.45 27.69 -3.22
C SER A 284 -12.31 28.61 -2.35
N PRO A 285 -12.31 29.92 -2.58
CA PRO A 285 -13.19 30.84 -1.85
C PRO A 285 -14.69 30.59 -2.08
N ARG A 286 -15.06 29.92 -3.18
CA ARG A 286 -16.46 29.60 -3.52
C ARG A 286 -17.01 28.39 -2.79
N THR A 287 -16.17 27.43 -2.44
CA THR A 287 -16.53 26.26 -1.61
C THR A 287 -16.53 26.62 -0.12
N ARG A 288 -16.06 27.80 0.27
CA ARG A 288 -16.31 28.39 1.59
C ARG A 288 -17.78 28.69 1.84
N ASN A 289 -18.64 28.46 0.84
CA ASN A 289 -20.07 28.59 1.02
C ASN A 289 -20.54 27.61 2.09
N GLU A 290 -21.06 28.22 3.11
CA GLU A 290 -21.61 27.79 4.39
C GLU A 290 -22.41 26.47 4.36
N MET A 291 -22.82 25.96 3.20
CA MET A 291 -23.66 24.77 3.08
C MET A 291 -22.94 23.44 3.36
N PHE A 292 -21.70 23.26 2.92
CA PHE A 292 -21.05 21.95 3.06
C PHE A 292 -20.48 21.74 4.47
N TYR A 293 -19.93 22.79 5.10
CA TYR A 293 -19.33 22.70 6.41
C TYR A 293 -20.28 22.99 7.57
N ALA A 294 -21.35 23.74 7.38
CA ALA A 294 -22.35 24.02 8.41
C ALA A 294 -23.16 22.77 8.82
N GLU A 295 -23.36 21.84 7.89
CA GLU A 295 -24.08 20.59 8.16
C GLU A 295 -23.16 19.48 8.70
N VAL A 296 -21.88 19.46 8.36
CA VAL A 296 -20.96 18.35 8.66
C VAL A 296 -20.12 18.60 9.92
N SER A 297 -19.88 19.85 10.33
CA SER A 297 -19.15 20.15 11.55
C SER A 297 -19.61 21.41 12.26
N PRO A 298 -20.33 21.25 13.40
CA PRO A 298 -20.64 22.37 14.29
C PRO A 298 -19.42 23.09 14.87
N LEU A 299 -18.22 22.47 14.77
CA LEU A 299 -16.94 22.98 15.27
C LEU A 299 -16.28 24.02 14.34
N LEU A 300 -16.80 24.19 13.11
CA LEU A 300 -16.17 25.01 12.07
C LEU A 300 -16.65 26.48 12.05
N LYS A 301 -17.10 27.00 13.17
CA LYS A 301 -17.53 28.41 13.32
C LYS A 301 -16.42 29.27 13.88
N SER A 302 -15.39 29.60 13.14
CA SER A 302 -14.44 30.66 13.54
C SER A 302 -13.97 31.47 12.33
N ASP A 303 -13.62 32.76 12.59
CA ASP A 303 -13.17 33.75 11.60
C ASP A 303 -11.92 33.29 10.82
N ALA A 304 -12.18 32.50 9.79
CA ALA A 304 -11.17 31.81 8.99
C ALA A 304 -10.40 32.71 8.01
N SER A 305 -10.95 33.90 7.69
CA SER A 305 -10.42 34.70 6.59
C SER A 305 -9.01 35.26 6.85
N GLU A 306 -8.67 35.60 8.09
CA GLU A 306 -7.37 36.23 8.40
C GLU A 306 -6.19 35.25 8.38
N LYS A 307 -6.36 34.03 8.89
CA LYS A 307 -5.24 33.06 8.97
C LYS A 307 -4.83 32.47 7.63
N LEU A 308 -5.79 32.33 6.70
CA LEU A 308 -5.53 31.80 5.36
C LEU A 308 -4.98 32.86 4.41
N SER A 309 -5.19 34.15 4.70
CA SER A 309 -4.69 35.27 3.89
C SER A 309 -3.16 35.36 3.86
N ARG A 310 -2.47 34.64 4.75
CA ARG A 310 -1.00 34.55 4.78
C ARG A 310 -0.40 33.67 3.68
N TYR A 311 -1.21 32.87 2.98
CA TYR A 311 -0.75 32.02 1.88
C TYR A 311 -1.02 32.66 0.53
N ASP A 312 -0.01 32.70 -0.32
CA ASP A 312 -0.16 33.16 -1.70
C ASP A 312 -0.72 32.05 -2.60
N CYS A 313 -0.46 30.80 -2.25
CA CYS A 313 -1.01 29.65 -2.96
C CYS A 313 -1.16 28.41 -2.09
N PHE A 314 -1.97 27.48 -2.61
CA PHE A 314 -2.20 26.13 -2.07
C PHE A 314 -1.83 25.11 -3.14
N LEU A 315 -1.12 24.08 -2.77
CA LEU A 315 -0.70 22.98 -3.65
C LEU A 315 -1.19 21.65 -3.10
N TYR A 316 -1.95 20.91 -3.90
CA TYR A 316 -2.37 19.55 -3.57
C TYR A 316 -1.28 18.54 -3.85
N THR A 317 -0.94 17.70 -2.86
CA THR A 317 0.08 16.66 -3.01
C THR A 317 -0.51 15.27 -3.23
N GLY A 318 -1.68 14.98 -2.67
CA GLY A 318 -2.36 13.68 -2.83
C GLY A 318 -1.62 12.53 -2.17
N GLY A 319 -1.15 12.72 -0.93
CA GLY A 319 -0.23 11.85 -0.25
C GLY A 319 1.23 12.16 -0.64
N TYR A 320 2.05 11.15 -0.89
CA TYR A 320 3.39 11.35 -1.42
C TYR A 320 3.34 12.07 -2.78
N PRO A 321 4.01 13.23 -2.92
CA PRO A 321 3.99 14.01 -4.14
C PRO A 321 4.34 13.17 -5.37
N ASN A 322 3.42 13.08 -6.32
CA ASN A 322 3.68 12.49 -7.62
C ASN A 322 4.60 13.40 -8.45
N ARG A 323 5.02 12.96 -9.65
CA ARG A 323 5.96 13.70 -10.51
C ARG A 323 5.49 15.11 -10.86
N ALA A 324 4.18 15.33 -11.04
CA ALA A 324 3.63 16.65 -11.33
C ALA A 324 3.71 17.58 -10.12
N ALA A 325 3.30 17.09 -8.94
CA ALA A 325 3.43 17.83 -7.68
C ALA A 325 4.90 18.12 -7.36
N ALA A 326 5.79 17.14 -7.54
CA ALA A 326 7.23 17.31 -7.32
C ALA A 326 7.84 18.37 -8.25
N ALA A 327 7.41 18.43 -9.53
CA ALA A 327 7.84 19.46 -10.46
C ALA A 327 7.43 20.87 -9.99
N LEU A 328 6.18 21.03 -9.53
CA LEU A 328 5.71 22.32 -8.99
C LEU A 328 6.39 22.70 -7.67
N ILE A 329 6.64 21.74 -6.77
CA ILE A 329 7.39 21.99 -5.52
C ILE A 329 8.79 22.55 -5.86
N LYS A 330 9.52 21.94 -6.80
CA LYS A 330 10.83 22.43 -7.25
C LYS A 330 10.75 23.84 -7.85
N THR A 331 9.74 24.09 -8.70
CA THR A 331 9.54 25.41 -9.32
C THR A 331 9.19 26.47 -8.29
N LEU A 332 8.30 26.18 -7.32
CA LEU A 332 7.99 27.08 -6.21
C LEU A 332 9.24 27.35 -5.36
N ALA A 333 10.00 26.30 -5.04
CA ALA A 333 11.24 26.45 -4.26
C ALA A 333 12.26 27.35 -4.95
N SER A 334 12.49 27.15 -6.27
CA SER A 334 13.39 27.99 -7.05
C SER A 334 12.87 29.42 -7.25
N SER A 335 11.54 29.61 -7.25
CA SER A 335 10.88 30.92 -7.28
C SER A 335 10.89 31.66 -5.93
N GLY A 336 11.48 31.08 -4.88
CA GLY A 336 11.68 31.72 -3.59
C GLY A 336 10.57 31.53 -2.57
N PHE A 337 9.62 30.59 -2.80
CA PHE A 337 8.56 30.32 -1.84
C PHE A 337 9.07 29.64 -0.58
N THR A 338 8.46 30.02 0.55
CA THR A 338 8.54 29.33 1.84
C THR A 338 7.42 28.30 1.92
N PHE A 339 7.75 27.10 2.43
CA PHE A 339 6.84 25.98 2.46
C PHE A 339 6.24 25.73 3.83
N HIS A 340 4.93 25.62 3.84
CA HIS A 340 4.17 25.04 4.94
C HIS A 340 3.49 23.77 4.47
N HIS A 341 3.21 22.84 5.36
CA HIS A 341 2.54 21.58 5.05
C HIS A 341 1.46 21.25 6.06
N ALA A 342 0.33 20.80 5.54
CA ALA A 342 -0.78 20.24 6.29
C ALA A 342 -1.02 18.80 5.79
N GLY A 343 -0.95 17.82 6.69
CA GLY A 343 -1.13 16.40 6.41
C GLY A 343 -1.81 15.68 7.56
N ASP A 344 -1.95 14.35 7.41
CA ASP A 344 -2.47 13.48 8.44
C ASP A 344 -1.60 13.51 9.70
N LEU A 345 -2.22 13.40 10.87
CA LEU A 345 -1.50 13.32 12.14
C LEU A 345 -1.18 11.84 12.43
N ASP A 346 -0.38 11.25 11.56
CA ASP A 346 0.09 9.89 11.66
C ASP A 346 1.53 9.75 11.11
N PRO A 347 2.17 8.57 11.18
CA PRO A 347 3.54 8.39 10.69
C PRO A 347 3.72 8.65 9.19
N ASP A 348 2.70 8.36 8.35
CA ASP A 348 2.77 8.57 6.90
C ASP A 348 2.71 10.07 6.56
N GLY A 349 1.83 10.85 7.21
CA GLY A 349 1.78 12.29 7.01
C GLY A 349 3.09 12.99 7.40
N ILE A 350 3.79 12.51 8.45
CA ILE A 350 5.12 13.02 8.81
C ILE A 350 6.17 12.65 7.75
N LEU A 351 6.12 11.45 7.20
CA LEU A 351 7.02 11.03 6.12
C LEU A 351 6.77 11.80 4.82
N ILE A 352 5.51 12.17 4.55
CA ILE A 352 5.15 13.03 3.40
C ILE A 352 5.75 14.42 3.59
N LEU A 353 5.64 15.03 4.77
CA LEU A 353 6.30 16.30 5.10
C LEU A 353 7.81 16.20 4.86
N GLN A 354 8.47 15.16 5.36
CA GLN A 354 9.90 14.91 5.13
C GLN A 354 10.23 14.81 3.63
N HIS A 355 9.42 14.12 2.86
CA HIS A 355 9.61 13.97 1.42
C HIS A 355 9.44 15.31 0.67
N ILE A 356 8.50 16.16 1.09
CA ILE A 356 8.35 17.51 0.53
C ILE A 356 9.62 18.37 0.86
N GLN A 357 10.19 18.25 2.05
CA GLN A 357 11.47 18.91 2.40
C GLN A 357 12.60 18.46 1.47
N GLU A 358 12.67 17.16 1.15
CA GLU A 358 13.67 16.61 0.23
C GLU A 358 13.50 17.17 -1.18
N ILE A 359 12.28 17.23 -1.70
CA ILE A 359 11.99 17.74 -3.05
C ILE A 359 12.28 19.24 -3.15
N ALA A 360 11.86 20.01 -2.13
CA ALA A 360 12.03 21.47 -2.09
C ALA A 360 13.46 21.90 -1.77
N GLU A 361 14.27 20.99 -1.20
CA GLU A 361 15.60 21.28 -0.62
C GLU A 361 15.60 22.47 0.37
N LYS A 362 14.47 22.60 1.09
CA LYS A 362 14.18 23.68 2.05
C LYS A 362 13.43 23.16 3.28
N PRO A 363 13.54 23.84 4.43
CA PRO A 363 12.68 23.55 5.56
C PRO A 363 11.20 23.72 5.19
N VAL A 364 10.35 22.85 5.75
CA VAL A 364 8.90 22.90 5.61
C VAL A 364 8.29 22.99 7.01
N THR A 365 7.48 24.00 7.25
CA THR A 365 6.83 24.21 8.55
C THR A 365 5.55 23.35 8.62
N PRO A 366 5.41 22.43 9.59
CA PRO A 366 4.17 21.71 9.81
C PRO A 366 3.06 22.66 10.32
N ILE A 367 1.85 22.50 9.78
CA ILE A 367 0.69 23.30 10.17
C ILE A 367 -0.37 22.38 10.74
N ARG A 368 -0.70 22.57 12.02
CA ARG A 368 -1.64 21.72 12.76
C ARG A 368 -1.22 20.23 12.83
N MET A 369 0.07 19.96 12.62
CA MET A 369 0.68 18.65 12.80
C MET A 369 1.47 18.61 14.12
N ASP A 370 0.76 18.80 15.22
CA ASP A 370 1.33 18.95 16.58
C ASP A 370 0.51 18.15 17.62
N ALA A 371 1.04 18.06 18.83
CA ALA A 371 0.41 17.34 19.94
C ALA A 371 -0.93 17.95 20.36
N ASP A 372 -1.03 19.28 20.37
CA ASP A 372 -2.25 19.97 20.81
C ASP A 372 -3.39 19.74 19.83
N THR A 373 -3.10 19.80 18.53
CA THR A 373 -4.06 19.45 17.48
C THR A 373 -4.47 17.98 17.59
N PHE A 374 -3.52 17.06 17.79
CA PHE A 374 -3.83 15.65 17.99
C PHE A 374 -4.76 15.43 19.18
N ASP A 375 -4.47 16.05 20.34
CA ASP A 375 -5.28 15.92 21.54
C ASP A 375 -6.68 16.55 21.38
N GLN A 376 -6.79 17.66 20.64
CA GLN A 376 -8.05 18.32 20.30
C GLN A 376 -8.99 17.39 19.49
N TYR A 377 -8.43 16.63 18.53
CA TYR A 377 -9.18 15.77 17.64
C TYR A 377 -9.12 14.28 18.00
N ARG A 378 -8.57 13.94 19.16
CA ARG A 378 -8.38 12.55 19.62
C ARG A 378 -9.66 11.72 19.64
N ALA A 379 -10.82 12.32 19.85
CA ALA A 379 -12.10 11.60 19.86
C ALA A 379 -12.44 10.93 18.51
N TRP A 380 -11.84 11.40 17.43
CA TRP A 380 -12.01 10.88 16.07
C TRP A 380 -10.78 10.13 15.56
N ALA A 381 -9.78 9.93 16.41
CA ALA A 381 -8.56 9.22 16.05
C ALA A 381 -8.86 7.72 15.82
N ARG A 382 -8.15 7.13 14.86
CA ARG A 382 -8.26 5.68 14.55
C ARG A 382 -7.02 4.91 15.01
N PRO A 383 -7.19 3.61 15.38
CA PRO A 383 -6.06 2.76 15.72
C PRO A 383 -5.11 2.59 14.52
N LEU A 384 -3.81 2.74 14.77
CA LEU A 384 -2.77 2.48 13.79
C LEU A 384 -2.34 1.01 13.84
N THR A 385 -2.06 0.43 12.68
CA THR A 385 -1.51 -0.92 12.60
C THR A 385 -0.06 -0.95 13.08
N LYS A 386 0.43 -2.13 13.49
CA LYS A 386 1.84 -2.32 13.85
C LYS A 386 2.80 -1.92 12.71
N SER A 387 2.37 -2.10 11.46
CA SER A 387 3.15 -1.69 10.29
C SER A 387 3.27 -0.18 10.19
N MET A 388 2.16 0.56 10.38
CA MET A 388 2.17 2.03 10.38
C MET A 388 3.04 2.57 11.52
N LEU A 389 2.92 2.03 12.73
CA LEU A 389 3.75 2.45 13.86
C LEU A 389 5.26 2.25 13.59
N ARG A 390 5.65 1.17 12.91
CA ARG A 390 7.05 0.95 12.50
C ARG A 390 7.56 2.00 11.51
N GLN A 391 6.71 2.69 10.79
CA GLN A 391 7.12 3.76 9.89
C GLN A 391 7.77 4.93 10.62
N THR A 392 7.49 5.12 11.92
CA THR A 392 8.19 6.11 12.76
C THR A 392 9.72 5.92 12.79
N GLU A 393 10.20 4.70 12.52
CA GLU A 393 11.63 4.38 12.44
C GLU A 393 12.30 4.98 11.19
N LYS A 394 11.53 5.24 10.12
CA LYS A 394 12.02 5.81 8.87
C LYS A 394 12.12 7.33 8.88
N ILE A 395 11.54 7.98 9.89
CA ILE A 395 11.57 9.43 10.02
C ILE A 395 12.98 9.84 10.43
N ARG A 396 13.59 10.76 9.69
CA ARG A 396 14.95 11.26 9.95
C ARG A 396 15.01 12.10 11.21
N GLU A 397 16.19 12.14 11.82
CA GLU A 397 16.38 12.86 13.10
C GLU A 397 16.13 14.37 12.98
N GLU A 398 16.45 14.98 11.83
CA GLU A 398 16.16 16.39 11.56
C GLU A 398 14.66 16.68 11.58
N THR A 399 13.85 15.78 11.00
CA THR A 399 12.38 15.90 11.01
C THR A 399 11.84 15.66 12.42
N LYS A 400 12.39 14.67 13.15
CA LYS A 400 12.02 14.42 14.55
C LYS A 400 12.38 15.57 15.50
N ALA A 401 13.39 16.36 15.14
CA ALA A 401 13.83 17.52 15.94
C ALA A 401 12.89 18.74 15.82
N ILE A 402 11.97 18.76 14.85
CA ILE A 402 10.94 19.81 14.77
C ILE A 402 10.01 19.70 15.98
N PRO A 403 9.86 20.75 16.82
CA PRO A 403 9.14 20.63 18.09
C PRO A 403 7.70 20.11 17.97
N GLU A 404 6.97 20.56 16.95
CA GLU A 404 5.61 20.14 16.64
C GLU A 404 5.56 18.63 16.32
N ILE A 405 6.47 18.18 15.47
CA ILE A 405 6.58 16.76 15.06
C ILE A 405 7.04 15.89 16.24
N ALA A 406 7.98 16.38 17.05
CA ALA A 406 8.43 15.67 18.26
C ALA A 406 7.26 15.41 19.24
N GLY A 407 6.43 16.43 19.44
CA GLY A 407 5.21 16.34 20.25
C GLY A 407 4.20 15.34 19.67
N LEU A 408 3.91 15.46 18.38
CA LEU A 408 3.00 14.57 17.67
C LEU A 408 3.46 13.10 17.72
N LEU A 409 4.73 12.83 17.43
CA LEU A 409 5.30 11.48 17.48
C LEU A 409 5.18 10.85 18.86
N ARG A 410 5.35 11.64 19.92
CA ARG A 410 5.14 11.17 21.30
C ARG A 410 3.70 10.71 21.48
N ARG A 411 2.71 11.51 21.08
CA ARG A 411 1.27 11.14 21.17
C ARG A 411 0.94 9.89 20.38
N ILE A 412 1.42 9.79 19.15
CA ILE A 412 1.24 8.60 18.30
C ILE A 412 1.81 7.35 19.00
N LYS A 413 3.02 7.43 19.56
CA LYS A 413 3.65 6.29 20.26
C LYS A 413 2.93 5.91 21.56
N GLU A 414 2.47 6.89 22.34
CA GLU A 414 1.76 6.67 23.60
C GLU A 414 0.38 6.04 23.38
N THR A 415 -0.31 6.43 22.31
CA THR A 415 -1.70 6.07 22.10
C THR A 415 -1.90 4.95 21.07
N GLY A 416 -0.98 4.80 20.13
CA GLY A 416 -1.17 3.93 18.96
C GLY A 416 -2.26 4.42 17.99
N LEU A 417 -2.61 5.71 18.05
CA LEU A 417 -3.68 6.32 17.25
C LEU A 417 -3.12 7.31 16.22
N GLY A 418 -3.90 7.59 15.17
CA GLY A 418 -3.68 8.65 14.19
C GLY A 418 -4.96 9.41 13.90
N VAL A 419 -4.86 10.66 13.44
CA VAL A 419 -6.00 11.52 13.09
C VAL A 419 -5.90 11.90 11.62
N GLU A 420 -7.00 11.70 10.88
CA GLU A 420 -7.11 12.07 9.47
C GLU A 420 -7.21 13.59 9.32
N GLN A 421 -6.59 14.13 8.28
CA GLN A 421 -6.52 15.56 8.00
C GLN A 421 -7.91 16.21 7.81
N GLU A 422 -8.88 15.48 7.24
CA GLU A 422 -10.20 16.00 6.90
C GLU A 422 -10.98 16.55 8.08
N ILE A 423 -10.69 16.06 9.29
CA ILE A 423 -11.39 16.50 10.50
C ILE A 423 -10.76 17.71 11.15
N VAL A 424 -9.54 18.05 10.76
CA VAL A 424 -8.77 19.14 11.36
C VAL A 424 -9.21 20.49 10.80
N ASP A 425 -9.57 21.44 11.66
CA ASP A 425 -9.87 22.81 11.24
C ASP A 425 -8.57 23.63 11.05
N TYR A 426 -8.33 24.04 9.83
CA TYR A 426 -7.17 24.86 9.44
C TYR A 426 -7.47 26.37 9.36
N ARG A 427 -8.70 26.75 9.61
CA ARG A 427 -9.16 28.13 9.55
C ARG A 427 -8.85 28.93 10.81
#